data_dc8ef7a73d1448d1a0bcd0fe9255d6c6
#
_entry.id   dc8ef7a73d1448d1a0bcd0fe9255d6c6
#
_cell.length_a   1.000
_cell.length_b   1.000
_cell.length_c   1.000
_cell.angle_alpha   90.00
_cell.angle_beta   90.00
_cell.angle_gamma   90.00
#
_symmetry.space_group_name_H-M   'P 1'
#
loop_
_entity.id
_entity.type
_entity.pdbx_description
1 polymer ?
#
loop_
_entity_poly.entity_id
_entity_poly.type
_entity_poly.pdbx_seq_one_letter_code
_entity_poly.pdbx_strand_id
1 'polypeptide(L)'
;IEREQERVKEAKENIKRVGVEDKIHIYEGDAVEILPTLNEKYDAIFIDAAKGKYPFFLKESLRMIQPDGIIFADNILYKGYVMSDYNKHKQRTAVRNLREYIKQVSENPNLETKILEVGDGLAVSRIKN
;
A
#
# COMPACT_ATOMS: atom_id res chain seq x y z
N ILE A 1 -4.80 5.72 -7.00
CA ILE A 1 -5.08 6.98 -6.30
C ILE A 1 -3.82 7.84 -6.31
N GLU A 2 -3.92 9.08 -6.70
CA GLU A 2 -2.81 10.05 -6.73
C GLU A 2 -3.31 11.44 -6.33
N ARG A 3 -2.58 12.12 -5.45
CA ARG A 3 -2.95 13.46 -4.98
C ARG A 3 -2.24 14.60 -5.69
N GLU A 4 -1.08 14.34 -6.29
CA GLU A 4 -0.29 15.35 -6.98
C GLU A 4 -0.89 15.66 -8.35
N GLN A 5 -1.43 16.85 -8.55
CA GLN A 5 -2.15 17.23 -9.78
C GLN A 5 -1.32 17.02 -11.06
N GLU A 6 -0.03 17.35 -11.03
CA GLU A 6 0.85 17.16 -12.19
C GLU A 6 1.00 15.67 -12.54
N ARG A 7 1.12 14.80 -11.52
CA ARG A 7 1.20 13.34 -11.74
C ARG A 7 -0.11 12.78 -12.24
N VAL A 8 -1.25 13.26 -11.76
CA VAL A 8 -2.57 12.89 -12.25
C VAL A 8 -2.71 13.24 -13.73
N LYS A 9 -2.32 14.46 -14.11
CA LYS A 9 -2.35 14.93 -15.50
C LYS A 9 -1.49 14.04 -16.41
N GLU A 10 -0.24 13.80 -16.01
CA GLU A 10 0.70 12.94 -16.75
C GLU A 10 0.15 11.52 -16.90
N ALA A 11 -0.37 10.95 -15.82
CA ALA A 11 -0.96 9.62 -15.86
C ALA A 11 -2.15 9.53 -16.81
N LYS A 12 -3.06 10.51 -16.78
CA LYS A 12 -4.21 10.58 -17.69
C LYS A 12 -3.77 10.69 -19.16
N GLU A 13 -2.76 11.50 -19.45
CA GLU A 13 -2.20 11.65 -20.79
C GLU A 13 -1.58 10.32 -21.28
N ASN A 14 -0.84 9.63 -20.42
CA ASN A 14 -0.23 8.35 -20.74
C ASN A 14 -1.28 7.26 -21.00
N ILE A 15 -2.31 7.17 -20.16
CA ILE A 15 -3.42 6.24 -20.29
C ILE A 15 -4.14 6.45 -21.63
N LYS A 16 -4.43 7.69 -21.99
CA LYS A 16 -5.05 8.06 -23.25
C LYS A 16 -4.17 7.70 -24.44
N ARG A 17 -2.87 7.99 -24.35
CA ARG A 17 -1.92 7.72 -25.42
C ARG A 17 -1.83 6.23 -25.77
N VAL A 18 -1.96 5.34 -24.79
CA VAL A 18 -1.95 3.88 -25.03
C VAL A 18 -3.34 3.28 -25.21
N GLY A 19 -4.41 4.09 -25.12
CA GLY A 19 -5.77 3.69 -25.42
C GLY A 19 -6.39 2.72 -24.42
N VAL A 20 -6.11 2.90 -23.13
CA VAL A 20 -6.61 2.03 -22.04
C VAL A 20 -7.47 2.77 -21.02
N GLU A 21 -8.12 3.86 -21.41
CA GLU A 21 -8.98 4.65 -20.53
C GLU A 21 -10.15 3.85 -19.96
N ASP A 22 -10.62 2.85 -20.68
CA ASP A 22 -11.68 1.95 -20.24
C ASP A 22 -11.24 0.93 -19.17
N LYS A 23 -9.92 0.75 -19.00
CA LYS A 23 -9.35 -0.24 -18.09
C LYS A 23 -8.71 0.37 -16.85
N ILE A 24 -8.35 1.66 -16.89
CA ILE A 24 -7.64 2.33 -15.80
C ILE A 24 -8.45 3.52 -15.31
N HIS A 25 -8.77 3.52 -14.03
CA HIS A 25 -9.46 4.61 -13.36
C HIS A 25 -8.53 5.30 -12.37
N ILE A 26 -8.38 6.63 -12.49
CA ILE A 26 -7.59 7.43 -11.56
C ILE A 26 -8.51 8.17 -10.60
N TYR A 27 -8.30 7.98 -9.30
CA TYR A 27 -8.89 8.79 -8.27
C TYR A 27 -7.89 9.88 -7.87
N GLU A 28 -8.25 11.14 -8.09
CA GLU A 28 -7.44 12.29 -7.71
C GLU A 28 -7.77 12.71 -6.28
N GLY A 29 -6.78 12.70 -5.40
CA GLY A 29 -6.94 13.13 -4.02
C GLY A 29 -6.13 12.30 -3.02
N ASP A 30 -6.37 12.57 -1.74
CA ASP A 30 -5.71 11.85 -0.65
C ASP A 30 -6.34 10.45 -0.47
N ALA A 31 -5.49 9.43 -0.45
CA ALA A 31 -5.94 8.06 -0.27
C ALA A 31 -6.65 7.83 1.07
N VAL A 32 -6.29 8.58 2.12
CA VAL A 32 -6.95 8.50 3.43
C VAL A 32 -8.43 8.93 3.33
N GLU A 33 -8.73 9.89 2.48
CA GLU A 33 -10.10 10.38 2.25
C GLU A 33 -10.87 9.51 1.24
N ILE A 34 -10.18 9.04 0.21
CA ILE A 34 -10.81 8.31 -0.91
C ILE A 34 -11.13 6.85 -0.54
N LEU A 35 -10.17 6.13 0.04
CA LEU A 35 -10.33 4.69 0.30
C LEU A 35 -11.61 4.34 1.06
N PRO A 36 -12.01 5.06 2.12
CA PRO A 36 -13.25 4.74 2.82
C PRO A 36 -14.53 4.86 1.96
N THR A 37 -14.47 5.59 0.86
CA THR A 37 -15.61 5.77 -0.06
C THR A 37 -15.74 4.67 -1.09
N LEU A 38 -14.69 3.86 -1.29
CA LEU A 38 -14.66 2.78 -2.27
C LEU A 38 -15.30 1.52 -1.67
N ASN A 39 -16.22 0.92 -2.42
CA ASN A 39 -16.95 -0.28 -1.98
C ASN A 39 -16.65 -1.52 -2.85
N GLU A 40 -15.89 -1.36 -3.91
CA GLU A 40 -15.50 -2.45 -4.80
C GLU A 40 -14.54 -3.42 -4.10
N LYS A 41 -14.50 -4.63 -4.62
CA LYS A 41 -13.54 -5.66 -4.22
C LYS A 41 -12.48 -5.83 -5.31
N TYR A 42 -11.25 -6.08 -4.89
CA TYR A 42 -10.10 -6.18 -5.78
C TYR A 42 -9.35 -7.50 -5.57
N ASP A 43 -8.83 -8.06 -6.65
CA ASP A 43 -8.03 -9.29 -6.63
C ASP A 43 -6.61 -9.03 -6.12
N ALA A 44 -6.10 -7.82 -6.35
CA ALA A 44 -4.79 -7.38 -5.88
C ALA A 44 -4.82 -5.91 -5.45
N ILE A 45 -4.10 -5.59 -4.39
CA ILE A 45 -3.95 -4.22 -3.90
C ILE A 45 -2.46 -3.95 -3.72
N PHE A 46 -1.97 -2.85 -4.30
CA PHE A 46 -0.58 -2.41 -4.18
C PHE A 46 -0.51 -1.12 -3.37
N ILE A 47 0.20 -1.16 -2.25
CA ILE A 47 0.39 -0.02 -1.35
C ILE A 47 1.79 0.55 -1.57
N ASP A 48 1.84 1.77 -2.10
CA ASP A 48 3.07 2.55 -2.24
C ASP A 48 2.75 4.04 -2.00
N ALA A 49 2.52 4.39 -0.75
CA ALA A 49 2.05 5.70 -0.35
C ALA A 49 2.78 6.20 0.90
N ALA A 50 2.19 7.13 1.64
CA ALA A 50 2.78 7.69 2.85
C ALA A 50 3.02 6.62 3.92
N LYS A 51 4.29 6.39 4.27
CA LYS A 51 4.72 5.29 5.16
C LYS A 51 4.11 5.39 6.57
N GLY A 52 3.85 6.60 7.05
CA GLY A 52 3.16 6.82 8.32
C GLY A 52 1.69 6.41 8.35
N LYS A 53 1.11 6.00 7.21
CA LYS A 53 -0.30 5.59 7.09
C LYS A 53 -0.48 4.11 6.72
N TYR A 54 0.56 3.31 6.69
CA TYR A 54 0.49 1.90 6.28
C TYR A 54 -0.50 1.06 7.10
N PRO A 55 -0.61 1.18 8.42
CA PRO A 55 -1.65 0.46 9.17
C PRO A 55 -3.08 0.82 8.72
N PHE A 56 -3.33 2.07 8.41
CA PHE A 56 -4.61 2.52 7.85
C PHE A 56 -4.85 1.89 6.46
N PHE A 57 -3.85 1.90 5.59
CA PHE A 57 -3.96 1.28 4.26
C PHE A 57 -4.19 -0.22 4.34
N LEU A 58 -3.58 -0.91 5.31
CA LEU A 58 -3.85 -2.32 5.55
C LEU A 58 -5.32 -2.56 5.93
N LYS A 59 -5.84 -1.78 6.87
CA LYS A 59 -7.25 -1.87 7.30
C LYS A 59 -8.20 -1.74 6.11
N GLU A 60 -8.01 -0.72 5.26
CA GLU A 60 -8.83 -0.50 4.08
C GLU A 60 -8.63 -1.60 3.04
N SER A 61 -7.39 -2.06 2.85
CA SER A 61 -7.09 -3.16 1.94
C SER A 61 -7.80 -4.46 2.36
N LEU A 62 -7.78 -4.80 3.65
CA LEU A 62 -8.47 -5.98 4.16
C LEU A 62 -9.99 -5.91 3.96
N ARG A 63 -10.56 -4.71 3.98
CA ARG A 63 -11.98 -4.49 3.68
C ARG A 63 -12.30 -4.71 2.19
N MET A 64 -11.37 -4.35 1.31
CA MET A 64 -11.59 -4.33 -0.15
C MET A 64 -10.99 -5.50 -0.91
N ILE A 65 -10.20 -6.36 -0.25
CA ILE A 65 -9.58 -7.49 -0.94
C ILE A 65 -10.58 -8.63 -1.14
N GLN A 66 -10.52 -9.29 -2.29
CA GLN A 66 -11.27 -10.51 -2.57
C GLN A 66 -10.75 -11.70 -1.75
N PRO A 67 -11.58 -12.76 -1.52
CA PRO A 67 -11.05 -14.05 -1.11
C PRO A 67 -9.93 -14.49 -2.07
N ASP A 68 -8.86 -15.07 -1.55
CA ASP A 68 -7.63 -15.41 -2.30
C ASP A 68 -6.85 -14.21 -2.88
N GLY A 69 -7.26 -13.00 -2.59
CA GLY A 69 -6.59 -11.80 -3.06
C GLY A 69 -5.24 -11.58 -2.39
N ILE A 70 -4.42 -10.74 -3.01
CA ILE A 70 -3.06 -10.46 -2.58
C ILE A 70 -2.88 -8.97 -2.32
N ILE A 71 -2.28 -8.63 -1.18
CA ILE A 71 -1.89 -7.27 -0.81
C ILE A 71 -0.38 -7.16 -0.88
N PHE A 72 0.12 -6.22 -1.67
CA PHE A 72 1.52 -5.86 -1.77
C PHE A 72 1.76 -4.53 -1.06
N ALA A 73 2.81 -4.46 -0.25
CA ALA A 73 3.24 -3.20 0.37
C ALA A 73 4.73 -2.98 0.10
N ASP A 74 5.03 -1.90 -0.61
CA ASP A 74 6.39 -1.56 -1.02
C ASP A 74 7.09 -0.69 0.03
N ASN A 75 8.42 -0.66 -0.04
CA ASN A 75 9.33 0.07 0.85
C ASN A 75 9.15 -0.28 2.34
N ILE A 76 8.81 -1.53 2.63
CA ILE A 76 8.47 -1.95 3.98
C ILE A 76 9.67 -1.92 4.94
N LEU A 77 10.89 -2.03 4.44
CA LEU A 77 12.12 -1.98 5.22
C LEU A 77 12.66 -0.55 5.37
N TYR A 78 12.24 0.36 4.52
CA TYR A 78 12.51 1.79 4.61
C TYR A 78 13.98 2.12 4.85
N LYS A 79 14.83 1.84 3.84
CA LYS A 79 16.30 2.03 3.91
C LYS A 79 16.96 1.27 5.06
N GLY A 80 16.37 0.16 5.49
CA GLY A 80 16.85 -0.64 6.61
C GLY A 80 16.49 -0.10 7.99
N TYR A 81 15.84 1.05 8.10
CA TYR A 81 15.49 1.66 9.40
C TYR A 81 14.54 0.80 10.23
N VAL A 82 13.65 0.06 9.60
CA VAL A 82 12.69 -0.82 10.27
C VAL A 82 13.38 -1.95 11.01
N MET A 83 14.49 -2.48 10.46
CA MET A 83 15.28 -3.58 11.01
C MET A 83 16.39 -3.13 11.95
N SER A 84 16.57 -1.84 12.14
CA SER A 84 17.61 -1.25 12.99
C SER A 84 17.03 -0.65 14.27
N ASP A 85 17.92 -0.19 15.17
CA ASP A 85 17.55 0.57 16.37
C ASP A 85 17.21 2.04 16.06
N TYR A 86 16.79 2.33 14.83
CA TYR A 86 16.51 3.69 14.40
C TYR A 86 15.43 4.36 15.26
N ASN A 87 15.78 5.45 15.88
CA ASN A 87 14.91 6.21 16.78
C ASN A 87 15.05 7.74 16.59
N LYS A 88 15.53 8.18 15.42
CA LYS A 88 15.69 9.61 15.14
C LYS A 88 14.34 10.26 14.85
N HIS A 89 14.16 11.47 15.36
CA HIS A 89 12.88 12.20 15.34
C HIS A 89 12.27 12.37 13.94
N LYS A 90 13.08 12.65 12.91
CA LYS A 90 12.61 13.00 11.56
C LYS A 90 11.77 11.92 10.87
N GLN A 91 12.02 10.64 11.15
CA GLN A 91 11.34 9.52 10.47
C GLN A 91 10.73 8.52 11.46
N ARG A 92 10.66 8.91 12.71
CA ARG A 92 10.19 8.06 13.81
C ARG A 92 8.78 7.53 13.59
N THR A 93 7.85 8.38 13.14
CA THR A 93 6.46 8.00 12.90
C THR A 93 6.34 7.01 11.76
N ALA A 94 7.05 7.24 10.64
CA ALA A 94 7.06 6.32 9.50
C ALA A 94 7.59 4.95 9.90
N VAL A 95 8.74 4.89 10.57
CA VAL A 95 9.36 3.64 11.03
C VAL A 95 8.45 2.89 12.00
N ARG A 96 7.86 3.59 12.97
CA ARG A 96 6.92 3.00 13.93
C ARG A 96 5.71 2.37 13.22
N ASN A 97 5.12 3.07 12.28
CA ASN A 97 3.94 2.60 11.58
C ASN A 97 4.25 1.48 10.57
N LEU A 98 5.44 1.46 9.97
CA LEU A 98 5.89 0.32 9.18
C LEU A 98 6.13 -0.93 10.03
N ARG A 99 6.73 -0.78 11.21
CA ARG A 99 6.87 -1.88 12.18
C ARG A 99 5.50 -2.40 12.63
N GLU A 100 4.56 -1.52 12.87
CA GLU A 100 3.18 -1.90 13.21
C GLU A 100 2.50 -2.64 12.04
N TYR A 101 2.68 -2.18 10.80
CA TYR A 101 2.20 -2.89 9.62
C TYR A 101 2.75 -4.31 9.54
N ILE A 102 4.07 -4.47 9.67
CA ILE A 102 4.74 -5.78 9.63
C ILE A 102 4.18 -6.70 10.72
N LYS A 103 4.04 -6.19 11.94
CA LYS A 103 3.45 -6.93 13.05
C LYS A 103 2.04 -7.39 12.72
N GLN A 104 1.19 -6.48 12.26
CA GLN A 104 -0.20 -6.80 11.94
C GLN A 104 -0.32 -7.87 10.85
N VAL A 105 0.44 -7.80 9.76
CA VAL A 105 0.38 -8.79 8.69
C VAL A 105 1.00 -10.14 9.08
N SER A 106 1.99 -10.13 9.98
CA SER A 106 2.66 -11.35 10.45
C SER A 106 1.83 -12.10 11.50
N GLU A 107 1.11 -11.38 12.34
CA GLU A 107 0.31 -11.96 13.43
C GLU A 107 -1.14 -12.26 13.03
N ASN A 108 -1.60 -11.76 11.88
CA ASN A 108 -2.98 -11.98 11.44
C ASN A 108 -3.19 -13.43 11.01
N PRO A 109 -4.07 -14.19 11.69
CA PRO A 109 -4.30 -15.60 11.38
C PRO A 109 -4.94 -15.84 10.01
N ASN A 110 -5.56 -14.83 9.42
CA ASN A 110 -6.20 -14.88 8.11
C ASN A 110 -5.26 -14.51 6.96
N LEU A 111 -4.01 -14.17 7.26
CA LEU A 111 -3.00 -13.80 6.27
C LEU A 111 -1.85 -14.79 6.25
N GLU A 112 -1.37 -15.10 5.06
CA GLU A 112 -0.06 -15.67 4.83
C GLU A 112 0.83 -14.58 4.26
N THR A 113 1.85 -14.17 5.00
CA THR A 113 2.71 -13.03 4.63
C THR A 113 4.15 -13.48 4.45
N LYS A 114 4.78 -13.00 3.37
CA LYS A 114 6.21 -13.07 3.13
C LYS A 114 6.77 -11.68 2.93
N ILE A 115 7.92 -11.42 3.54
CA ILE A 115 8.68 -10.18 3.32
C ILE A 115 9.87 -10.52 2.43
N LEU A 116 9.90 -9.91 1.26
CA LEU A 116 10.95 -10.11 0.27
C LEU A 116 11.95 -8.96 0.37
N GLU A 117 13.22 -9.29 0.45
CA GLU A 117 14.32 -8.31 0.47
C GLU A 117 14.67 -7.85 -0.96
N VAL A 118 13.66 -7.41 -1.71
CA VAL A 118 13.77 -6.88 -3.05
C VAL A 118 13.62 -5.36 -2.97
N GLY A 119 14.57 -4.62 -3.54
CA GLY A 119 14.58 -3.16 -3.43
C GLY A 119 14.62 -2.72 -1.97
N ASP A 120 13.65 -1.92 -1.55
CA ASP A 120 13.51 -1.43 -0.17
C ASP A 120 12.52 -2.28 0.67
N GLY A 121 12.41 -3.55 0.32
CA GLY A 121 11.53 -4.52 0.96
C GLY A 121 10.09 -4.51 0.44
N LEU A 122 9.58 -5.68 0.12
CA LEU A 122 8.22 -5.88 -0.34
C LEU A 122 7.51 -6.89 0.56
N ALA A 123 6.45 -6.46 1.23
CA ALA A 123 5.57 -7.38 1.93
C ALA A 123 4.48 -7.90 0.98
N VAL A 124 4.33 -9.22 0.93
CA VAL A 124 3.31 -9.90 0.12
C VAL A 124 2.41 -10.68 1.09
N SER A 125 1.16 -10.28 1.19
CA SER A 125 0.18 -10.88 2.08
C SER A 125 -0.99 -11.44 1.28
N ARG A 126 -1.22 -12.75 1.42
CA ARG A 126 -2.32 -13.46 0.77
C ARG A 126 -3.40 -13.78 1.80
N ILE A 127 -4.67 -13.61 1.43
CA ILE A 127 -5.80 -14.06 2.25
C ILE A 127 -5.81 -15.59 2.26
N LYS A 128 -5.85 -16.17 3.45
CA LYS A 128 -6.03 -17.62 3.62
C LYS A 128 -7.49 -18.01 3.40
N ASN A 129 -7.67 -19.10 2.75
CA ASN A 129 -8.97 -19.76 2.64
C ASN A 129 -9.32 -20.58 3.87
#